data_904950bb5198f95bf689d4799b4cbd81
#
_entry.id   904950bb5198f95bf689d4799b4cbd81
#
_cell.length_a   1.000
_cell.length_b   1.000
_cell.length_c   1.000
_cell.angle_alpha   90.00
_cell.angle_beta   90.00
_cell.angle_gamma   90.00
#
_symmetry.space_group_name_H-M   'P 1'
#
loop_
_entity.id
_entity.type
_entity.pdbx_description
1 polymer ?
#
loop_
_entity_poly.entity_id
_entity_poly.type
_entity_poly.pdbx_seq_one_letter_code
_entity_poly.pdbx_strand_id
1 'polypeptide(L)'
;MVQKAIDFATKVHEGQYRKGTDRPYIVHPMEVGKIVSTMTQDEEIISAAILHDTIEDCEGVTAKMIEQMFSKRAAELVQKESEDKSKTWMERKGATIQHLKVAEREVQMIGLADKLSNIRDIDRDYPECGEELWQRFRMKDKETIGWYYKGVEEALRNSFSEVPAYIEYRSLVEKIFGK
;
A
#
# COMPACT_ATOMS: atom_id res chain seq x y z
N MET A 1 13.65 14.83 -6.19
CA MET A 1 13.27 14.13 -4.93
C MET A 1 12.97 12.66 -5.19
N VAL A 2 12.17 12.35 -6.20
CA VAL A 2 11.69 10.99 -6.52
C VAL A 2 12.83 9.98 -6.74
N GLN A 3 13.85 10.30 -7.55
CA GLN A 3 14.98 9.39 -7.78
C GLN A 3 15.70 9.03 -6.48
N LYS A 4 15.89 10.00 -5.59
CA LYS A 4 16.49 9.75 -4.27
C LYS A 4 15.65 8.81 -3.40
N ALA A 5 14.31 8.90 -3.48
CA ALA A 5 13.41 7.98 -2.80
C ALA A 5 13.51 6.55 -3.35
N ILE A 6 13.61 6.41 -4.68
CA ILE A 6 13.84 5.12 -5.35
C ILE A 6 15.15 4.49 -4.87
N ASP A 7 16.24 5.23 -4.91
CA ASP A 7 17.57 4.74 -4.52
C ASP A 7 17.60 4.32 -3.04
N PHE A 8 17.00 5.13 -2.17
CA PHE A 8 16.89 4.84 -0.75
C PHE A 8 16.03 3.60 -0.48
N ALA A 9 14.79 3.54 -1.04
CA ALA A 9 13.90 2.39 -0.87
C ALA A 9 14.54 1.10 -1.39
N THR A 10 15.20 1.15 -2.56
CA THR A 10 15.91 0.00 -3.13
C THR A 10 16.97 -0.54 -2.17
N LYS A 11 17.74 0.35 -1.56
CA LYS A 11 18.80 -0.02 -0.62
C LYS A 11 18.24 -0.64 0.67
N VAL A 12 17.22 -0.03 1.27
CA VAL A 12 16.71 -0.48 2.59
C VAL A 12 15.84 -1.73 2.49
N HIS A 13 15.22 -1.99 1.32
CA HIS A 13 14.48 -3.22 1.03
C HIS A 13 15.35 -4.34 0.42
N GLU A 14 16.67 -4.14 0.31
CA GLU A 14 17.56 -5.16 -0.24
C GLU A 14 17.44 -6.49 0.54
N GLY A 15 17.29 -7.59 -0.20
CA GLY A 15 17.13 -8.93 0.39
C GLY A 15 15.71 -9.25 0.89
N GLN A 16 14.76 -8.32 0.78
CA GLN A 16 13.35 -8.58 1.06
C GLN A 16 12.61 -9.03 -0.20
N TYR A 17 11.62 -9.90 -0.03
CA TYR A 17 10.81 -10.46 -1.12
C TYR A 17 9.31 -10.32 -0.85
N ARG A 18 8.51 -10.27 -1.91
CA ARG A 18 7.05 -10.33 -1.81
C ARG A 18 6.64 -11.69 -1.25
N LYS A 19 5.72 -11.71 -0.29
CA LYS A 19 5.31 -12.92 0.45
C LYS A 19 4.95 -14.07 -0.50
N GLY A 20 5.55 -15.23 -0.27
CA GLY A 20 5.33 -16.45 -1.06
C GLY A 20 5.87 -16.40 -2.47
N THR A 21 6.79 -15.49 -2.79
CA THR A 21 7.42 -15.34 -4.10
C THR A 21 8.92 -15.11 -3.99
N ASP A 22 9.62 -15.17 -5.10
CA ASP A 22 11.03 -14.77 -5.26
C ASP A 22 11.18 -13.35 -5.85
N ARG A 23 10.07 -12.60 -5.98
CA ARG A 23 10.09 -11.23 -6.49
C ARG A 23 10.66 -10.28 -5.43
N PRO A 24 11.68 -9.47 -5.76
CA PRO A 24 12.20 -8.45 -4.85
C PRO A 24 11.09 -7.52 -4.34
N TYR A 25 11.13 -7.20 -3.05
CA TYR A 25 10.08 -6.38 -2.44
C TYR A 25 9.95 -5.00 -3.08
N ILE A 26 11.06 -4.43 -3.55
CA ILE A 26 11.10 -3.09 -4.15
C ILE A 26 10.12 -2.89 -5.33
N VAL A 27 9.71 -3.96 -6.01
CA VAL A 27 8.74 -3.85 -7.12
C VAL A 27 7.43 -3.24 -6.66
N HIS A 28 7.00 -3.53 -5.42
CA HIS A 28 5.78 -2.97 -4.83
C HIS A 28 5.89 -1.45 -4.54
N PRO A 29 6.85 -0.93 -3.75
CA PRO A 29 7.05 0.51 -3.59
C PRO A 29 7.16 1.28 -4.90
N MET A 30 7.86 0.72 -5.88
CA MET A 30 7.99 1.32 -7.22
C MET A 30 6.64 1.42 -7.93
N GLU A 31 5.83 0.38 -7.87
CA GLU A 31 4.49 0.38 -8.45
C GLU A 31 3.57 1.38 -7.73
N VAL A 32 3.63 1.43 -6.39
CA VAL A 32 2.85 2.39 -5.58
C VAL A 32 3.20 3.83 -5.98
N GLY A 33 4.48 4.17 -6.08
CA GLY A 33 4.92 5.48 -6.57
C GLY A 33 4.43 5.79 -7.99
N LYS A 34 4.47 4.80 -8.89
CA LYS A 34 3.96 4.94 -10.27
C LYS A 34 2.45 5.18 -10.30
N ILE A 35 1.67 4.47 -9.50
CA ILE A 35 0.22 4.69 -9.41
C ILE A 35 -0.08 6.09 -8.88
N VAL A 36 0.60 6.53 -7.81
CA VAL A 36 0.42 7.88 -7.26
C VAL A 36 0.78 8.95 -8.29
N SER A 37 1.82 8.75 -9.10
CA SER A 37 2.21 9.70 -10.17
C SER A 37 1.16 9.87 -11.27
N THR A 38 0.18 8.98 -11.37
CA THR A 38 -0.99 9.16 -12.25
C THR A 38 -2.04 10.11 -11.67
N MET A 39 -1.99 10.37 -10.37
CA MET A 39 -2.96 11.19 -9.65
C MET A 39 -2.42 12.58 -9.25
N THR A 40 -1.10 12.74 -9.18
CA THR A 40 -0.44 13.99 -8.78
C THR A 40 0.94 14.13 -9.42
N GLN A 41 1.41 15.39 -9.56
CA GLN A 41 2.78 15.73 -9.95
C GLN A 41 3.64 16.17 -8.75
N ASP A 42 3.10 16.12 -7.54
CA ASP A 42 3.79 16.51 -6.32
C ASP A 42 4.85 15.47 -5.94
N GLU A 43 6.12 15.84 -6.07
CA GLU A 43 7.26 14.94 -5.80
C GLU A 43 7.33 14.47 -4.34
N GLU A 44 6.82 15.24 -3.37
CA GLU A 44 6.80 14.83 -1.97
C GLU A 44 5.82 13.68 -1.73
N ILE A 45 4.62 13.76 -2.36
CA ILE A 45 3.61 12.70 -2.28
C ILE A 45 4.10 11.44 -2.99
N ILE A 46 4.66 11.58 -4.20
CA ILE A 46 5.21 10.45 -4.97
C ILE A 46 6.37 9.80 -4.20
N SER A 47 7.26 10.60 -3.60
CA SER A 47 8.37 10.08 -2.80
C SER A 47 7.87 9.37 -1.53
N ALA A 48 6.88 9.93 -0.84
CA ALA A 48 6.26 9.29 0.31
C ALA A 48 5.61 7.94 -0.06
N ALA A 49 4.97 7.86 -1.23
CA ALA A 49 4.42 6.61 -1.75
C ALA A 49 5.50 5.54 -1.97
N ILE A 50 6.66 5.91 -2.52
CA ILE A 50 7.81 4.99 -2.68
C ILE A 50 8.40 4.57 -1.33
N LEU A 51 8.31 5.43 -0.31
CA LEU A 51 8.87 5.22 1.02
C LEU A 51 7.88 4.62 2.02
N HIS A 52 6.61 4.39 1.65
CA HIS A 52 5.51 4.15 2.59
C HIS A 52 5.73 3.01 3.58
N ASP A 53 6.41 1.93 3.17
CA ASP A 53 6.69 0.76 4.00
C ASP A 53 8.04 0.82 4.73
N THR A 54 8.89 1.81 4.46
CA THR A 54 10.28 1.80 4.93
C THR A 54 10.41 1.92 6.45
N ILE A 55 9.58 2.72 7.10
CA ILE A 55 9.59 2.88 8.57
C ILE A 55 9.09 1.60 9.25
N GLU A 56 8.09 0.95 8.66
CA GLU A 56 7.46 -0.22 9.24
C GLU A 56 8.28 -1.50 9.02
N ASP A 57 8.88 -1.67 7.84
CA ASP A 57 9.43 -2.94 7.38
C ASP A 57 10.97 -2.95 7.24
N CYS A 58 11.65 -1.81 7.44
CA CYS A 58 13.10 -1.74 7.34
C CYS A 58 13.74 -1.36 8.67
N GLU A 59 14.59 -2.24 9.20
CA GLU A 59 15.30 -2.00 10.46
C GLU A 59 16.17 -0.74 10.38
N GLY A 60 16.09 0.09 11.42
CA GLY A 60 16.87 1.32 11.54
C GLY A 60 16.34 2.51 10.75
N VAL A 61 15.29 2.36 9.93
CA VAL A 61 14.64 3.49 9.25
C VAL A 61 13.66 4.16 10.21
N THR A 62 13.82 5.47 10.39
CA THR A 62 12.97 6.28 11.27
C THR A 62 12.34 7.46 10.53
N ALA A 63 11.23 7.98 11.07
CA ALA A 63 10.60 9.19 10.53
C ALA A 63 11.57 10.38 10.51
N LYS A 64 12.40 10.52 11.55
CA LYS A 64 13.43 11.56 11.61
C LYS A 64 14.46 11.46 10.48
N MET A 65 14.84 10.23 10.13
CA MET A 65 15.74 10.00 8.98
C MET A 65 15.07 10.41 7.68
N ILE A 66 13.81 10.04 7.46
CA ILE A 66 13.04 10.45 6.27
C ILE A 66 12.90 11.97 6.22
N GLU A 67 12.59 12.63 7.33
CA GLU A 67 12.51 14.09 7.43
C GLU A 67 13.83 14.77 7.02
N GLN A 68 14.94 14.32 7.55
CA GLN A 68 16.26 14.87 7.24
C GLN A 68 16.71 14.64 5.81
N MET A 69 16.35 13.49 5.24
CA MET A 69 16.77 13.11 3.89
C MET A 69 15.87 13.70 2.79
N PHE A 70 14.60 13.89 3.07
CA PHE A 70 13.59 14.29 2.09
C PHE A 70 12.89 15.57 2.51
N SER A 71 11.84 15.47 3.34
CA SER A 71 11.16 16.62 3.93
C SER A 71 10.31 16.18 5.13
N LYS A 72 9.90 17.18 5.94
CA LYS A 72 8.96 16.97 7.05
C LYS A 72 7.63 16.38 6.54
N ARG A 73 7.10 16.94 5.45
CA ARG A 73 5.82 16.49 4.87
C ARG A 73 5.91 15.05 4.37
N ALA A 74 6.98 14.67 3.68
CA ALA A 74 7.18 13.28 3.25
C ALA A 74 7.23 12.33 4.46
N ALA A 75 7.95 12.69 5.53
CA ALA A 75 8.01 11.89 6.76
C ALA A 75 6.64 11.73 7.44
N GLU A 76 5.86 12.80 7.51
CA GLU A 76 4.50 12.77 8.08
C GLU A 76 3.57 11.87 7.26
N LEU A 77 3.63 11.92 5.92
CA LEU A 77 2.85 11.04 5.05
C LEU A 77 3.23 9.57 5.25
N VAL A 78 4.52 9.25 5.27
CA VAL A 78 4.99 7.86 5.51
C VAL A 78 4.55 7.35 6.89
N GLN A 79 4.62 8.18 7.94
CA GLN A 79 4.15 7.80 9.27
C GLN A 79 2.66 7.48 9.31
N LYS A 80 1.83 8.21 8.54
CA LYS A 80 0.37 7.99 8.47
C LYS A 80 0.00 6.65 7.80
N GLU A 81 0.90 6.06 7.02
CA GLU A 81 0.73 4.73 6.42
C GLU A 81 1.12 3.59 7.37
N SER A 82 1.88 3.86 8.44
CA SER A 82 2.36 2.85 9.38
C SER A 82 1.26 2.37 10.34
N GLU A 83 1.20 1.05 10.54
CA GLU A 83 0.25 0.41 11.45
C GLU A 83 0.84 0.18 12.85
N ASP A 84 -0.01 0.15 13.87
CA ASP A 84 0.36 -0.25 15.24
C ASP A 84 0.49 -1.79 15.35
N LYS A 85 1.71 -2.29 15.22
CA LYS A 85 2.01 -3.74 15.26
C LYS A 85 1.71 -4.42 16.61
N SER A 86 1.43 -3.67 17.69
CA SER A 86 1.01 -4.24 18.97
C SER A 86 -0.42 -4.78 18.97
N LYS A 87 -1.23 -4.38 17.98
CA LYS A 87 -2.64 -4.76 17.83
C LYS A 87 -2.82 -5.99 16.95
N THR A 88 -3.99 -6.63 17.09
CA THR A 88 -4.38 -7.74 16.23
C THR A 88 -4.53 -7.31 14.77
N TRP A 89 -4.50 -8.26 13.84
CA TRP A 89 -4.71 -7.98 12.43
C TRP A 89 -6.06 -7.27 12.17
N MET A 90 -7.14 -7.77 12.79
CA MET A 90 -8.48 -7.16 12.62
C MET A 90 -8.53 -5.73 13.14
N GLU A 91 -7.95 -5.45 14.30
CA GLU A 91 -7.88 -4.08 14.85
C GLU A 91 -7.08 -3.14 13.94
N ARG A 92 -5.93 -3.58 13.44
CA ARG A 92 -5.09 -2.79 12.52
C ARG A 92 -5.82 -2.48 11.22
N LYS A 93 -6.42 -3.49 10.58
CA LYS A 93 -7.13 -3.33 9.30
C LYS A 93 -8.41 -2.52 9.46
N GLY A 94 -9.14 -2.71 10.55
CA GLY A 94 -10.28 -1.87 10.90
C GLY A 94 -9.89 -0.41 11.11
N ALA A 95 -8.78 -0.14 11.81
CA ALA A 95 -8.24 1.20 12.00
C ALA A 95 -7.83 1.84 10.67
N THR A 96 -7.18 1.10 9.77
CA THR A 96 -6.81 1.59 8.43
C THR A 96 -8.06 2.00 7.64
N ILE A 97 -9.11 1.19 7.62
CA ILE A 97 -10.37 1.51 6.94
C ILE A 97 -10.97 2.82 7.49
N GLN A 98 -11.05 2.95 8.83
CA GLN A 98 -11.61 4.15 9.47
C GLN A 98 -10.74 5.39 9.21
N HIS A 99 -9.41 5.23 9.26
CA HIS A 99 -8.48 6.31 8.95
C HIS A 99 -8.65 6.82 7.51
N LEU A 100 -8.72 5.92 6.53
CA LEU A 100 -8.88 6.28 5.12
C LEU A 100 -10.20 7.04 4.84
N LYS A 101 -11.27 6.77 5.59
CA LYS A 101 -12.56 7.49 5.43
C LYS A 101 -12.43 8.99 5.69
N VAL A 102 -11.54 9.40 6.59
CA VAL A 102 -11.42 10.79 7.08
C VAL A 102 -10.06 11.42 6.80
N ALA A 103 -9.13 10.67 6.22
CA ALA A 103 -7.78 11.13 5.93
C ALA A 103 -7.76 12.23 4.86
N GLU A 104 -6.71 13.02 4.87
CA GLU A 104 -6.40 13.97 3.81
C GLU A 104 -6.23 13.23 2.47
N ARG A 105 -6.56 13.90 1.37
CA ARG A 105 -6.51 13.32 0.03
C ARG A 105 -5.16 12.69 -0.33
N GLU A 106 -4.08 13.28 0.12
CA GLU A 106 -2.72 12.79 -0.11
C GLU A 106 -2.48 11.40 0.52
N VAL A 107 -2.93 11.21 1.74
CA VAL A 107 -2.89 9.92 2.45
C VAL A 107 -3.80 8.91 1.76
N GLN A 108 -4.98 9.33 1.34
CA GLN A 108 -5.91 8.47 0.58
C GLN A 108 -5.31 8.03 -0.77
N MET A 109 -4.57 8.90 -1.48
CA MET A 109 -3.87 8.52 -2.73
C MET A 109 -2.85 7.41 -2.51
N ILE A 110 -2.03 7.52 -1.46
CA ILE A 110 -1.01 6.52 -1.12
C ILE A 110 -1.68 5.21 -0.71
N GLY A 111 -2.68 5.27 0.16
CA GLY A 111 -3.45 4.09 0.59
C GLY A 111 -4.13 3.37 -0.56
N LEU A 112 -4.76 4.10 -1.50
CA LEU A 112 -5.33 3.53 -2.72
C LEU A 112 -4.27 2.83 -3.56
N ALA A 113 -3.14 3.49 -3.80
CA ALA A 113 -2.07 2.97 -4.64
C ALA A 113 -1.43 1.71 -4.03
N ASP A 114 -1.22 1.69 -2.72
CA ASP A 114 -0.73 0.51 -1.99
C ASP A 114 -1.69 -0.68 -2.17
N LYS A 115 -2.99 -0.47 -1.95
CA LYS A 115 -3.97 -1.56 -2.06
C LYS A 115 -4.19 -1.99 -3.51
N LEU A 116 -4.13 -1.08 -4.48
CA LEU A 116 -4.18 -1.43 -5.89
C LEU A 116 -2.97 -2.29 -6.30
N SER A 117 -1.76 -1.95 -5.88
CA SER A 117 -0.58 -2.77 -6.15
C SER A 117 -0.71 -4.16 -5.52
N ASN A 118 -1.18 -4.24 -4.27
CA ASN A 118 -1.38 -5.51 -3.59
C ASN A 118 -2.44 -6.40 -4.26
N ILE A 119 -3.57 -5.83 -4.69
CA ILE A 119 -4.63 -6.63 -5.35
C ILE A 119 -4.25 -7.04 -6.77
N ARG A 120 -3.43 -6.26 -7.46
CA ARG A 120 -2.82 -6.67 -8.75
C ARG A 120 -1.95 -7.90 -8.59
N ASP A 121 -1.19 -7.99 -7.49
CA ASP A 121 -0.40 -9.20 -7.18
C ASP A 121 -1.30 -10.42 -6.98
N ILE A 122 -2.42 -10.27 -6.27
CA ILE A 122 -3.40 -11.33 -6.09
C ILE A 122 -3.99 -11.75 -7.45
N ASP A 123 -4.44 -10.80 -8.26
CA ASP A 123 -5.05 -11.07 -9.58
C ASP A 123 -4.10 -11.78 -10.54
N ARG A 124 -2.82 -11.41 -10.51
CA ARG A 124 -1.78 -12.04 -11.33
C ARG A 124 -1.47 -13.46 -10.89
N ASP A 125 -1.38 -13.70 -9.58
CA ASP A 125 -0.88 -14.96 -9.06
C ASP A 125 -1.99 -16.01 -8.84
N TYR A 126 -3.23 -15.59 -8.64
CA TYR A 126 -4.36 -16.49 -8.36
C TYR A 126 -4.61 -17.55 -9.45
N PRO A 127 -4.50 -17.25 -10.77
CA PRO A 127 -4.66 -18.25 -11.82
C PRO A 127 -3.69 -19.43 -11.71
N GLU A 128 -2.50 -19.20 -11.18
CA GLU A 128 -1.46 -20.24 -11.00
C GLU A 128 -1.54 -20.93 -9.64
N CYS A 129 -1.77 -20.16 -8.58
CA CYS A 129 -1.75 -20.64 -7.19
C CYS A 129 -3.10 -21.19 -6.71
N GLY A 130 -4.22 -20.71 -7.28
CA GLY A 130 -5.56 -21.05 -6.80
C GLY A 130 -5.75 -20.68 -5.33
N GLU A 131 -6.50 -21.48 -4.59
CA GLU A 131 -6.82 -21.24 -3.17
C GLU A 131 -5.58 -21.28 -2.24
N GLU A 132 -4.47 -21.88 -2.66
CA GLU A 132 -3.22 -21.86 -1.90
C GLU A 132 -2.62 -20.46 -1.75
N LEU A 133 -2.98 -19.53 -2.64
CA LEU A 133 -2.56 -18.14 -2.55
C LEU A 133 -2.89 -17.51 -1.20
N TRP A 134 -4.04 -17.86 -0.61
CA TRP A 134 -4.48 -17.30 0.67
C TRP A 134 -3.58 -17.68 1.83
N GLN A 135 -2.79 -18.76 1.72
CA GLN A 135 -1.80 -19.16 2.73
C GLN A 135 -0.65 -18.16 2.88
N ARG A 136 -0.42 -17.28 1.91
CA ARG A 136 0.56 -16.18 1.99
C ARG A 136 0.16 -15.11 3.01
N PHE A 137 -1.14 -14.98 3.29
CA PHE A 137 -1.70 -13.97 4.18
C PHE A 137 -1.79 -14.46 5.62
N ARG A 138 -1.70 -13.55 6.57
CA ARG A 138 -1.77 -13.91 7.99
C ARG A 138 -3.10 -14.56 8.36
N MET A 139 -4.22 -14.07 7.81
CA MET A 139 -5.57 -14.60 8.12
C MET A 139 -5.90 -15.88 7.36
N LYS A 140 -5.18 -16.18 6.28
CA LYS A 140 -5.27 -17.42 5.50
C LYS A 140 -6.66 -17.80 4.99
N ASP A 141 -7.60 -16.89 5.01
CA ASP A 141 -8.93 -17.09 4.45
C ASP A 141 -9.36 -15.91 3.56
N LYS A 142 -9.98 -16.26 2.46
CA LYS A 142 -10.39 -15.32 1.41
C LYS A 142 -11.46 -14.32 1.89
N GLU A 143 -12.37 -14.76 2.75
CA GLU A 143 -13.50 -13.95 3.21
C GLU A 143 -13.02 -12.79 4.09
N THR A 144 -12.17 -13.08 5.08
CA THR A 144 -11.58 -12.06 5.96
C THR A 144 -10.69 -11.09 5.21
N ILE A 145 -9.87 -11.59 4.26
CA ILE A 145 -9.06 -10.74 3.40
C ILE A 145 -9.95 -9.86 2.52
N GLY A 146 -11.01 -10.43 1.94
CA GLY A 146 -11.99 -9.72 1.13
C GLY A 146 -12.73 -8.62 1.89
N TRP A 147 -13.06 -8.84 3.17
CA TRP A 147 -13.63 -7.82 4.04
C TRP A 147 -12.75 -6.57 4.10
N TYR A 148 -11.45 -6.75 4.24
CA TYR A 148 -10.51 -5.63 4.28
C TYR A 148 -10.46 -4.85 2.96
N TYR A 149 -10.30 -5.55 1.82
CA TYR A 149 -10.24 -4.91 0.50
C TYR A 149 -11.55 -4.20 0.14
N LYS A 150 -12.70 -4.80 0.44
CA LYS A 150 -14.03 -4.17 0.28
C LYS A 150 -14.20 -2.95 1.19
N GLY A 151 -13.73 -3.01 2.43
CA GLY A 151 -13.77 -1.91 3.37
C GLY A 151 -12.94 -0.70 2.90
N VAL A 152 -11.77 -0.94 2.32
CA VAL A 152 -10.95 0.12 1.72
C VAL A 152 -11.64 0.72 0.48
N GLU A 153 -12.22 -0.12 -0.38
CA GLU A 153 -12.99 0.36 -1.55
C GLU A 153 -14.10 1.30 -1.12
N GLU A 154 -14.91 0.91 -0.14
CA GLU A 154 -15.99 1.73 0.39
C GLU A 154 -15.49 3.04 1.02
N ALA A 155 -14.39 2.97 1.77
CA ALA A 155 -13.78 4.14 2.42
C ALA A 155 -13.34 5.22 1.43
N LEU A 156 -12.87 4.82 0.25
CA LEU A 156 -12.33 5.71 -0.78
C LEU A 156 -13.35 6.13 -1.86
N ARG A 157 -14.52 5.51 -1.91
CA ARG A 157 -15.52 5.69 -2.97
C ARG A 157 -15.89 7.15 -3.21
N ASN A 158 -16.21 7.89 -2.16
CA ASN A 158 -16.66 9.26 -2.28
C ASN A 158 -15.58 10.22 -2.80
N SER A 159 -14.31 9.93 -2.50
CA SER A 159 -13.19 10.80 -2.87
C SER A 159 -12.60 10.46 -4.24
N PHE A 160 -12.77 9.22 -4.72
CA PHE A 160 -12.01 8.69 -5.87
C PHE A 160 -12.87 8.01 -6.94
N SER A 161 -14.21 8.06 -6.89
CA SER A 161 -15.10 7.33 -7.81
C SER A 161 -14.77 7.50 -9.30
N GLU A 162 -14.27 8.68 -9.69
CA GLU A 162 -13.92 9.05 -11.07
C GLU A 162 -12.43 8.82 -11.41
N VAL A 163 -11.62 8.42 -10.44
CA VAL A 163 -10.18 8.25 -10.62
C VAL A 163 -9.88 6.88 -11.22
N PRO A 164 -9.10 6.79 -12.33
CA PRO A 164 -8.82 5.51 -13.00
C PRO A 164 -8.25 4.44 -12.08
N ALA A 165 -7.34 4.79 -11.17
CA ALA A 165 -6.78 3.86 -10.20
C ALA A 165 -7.85 3.25 -9.27
N TYR A 166 -8.83 4.04 -8.84
CA TYR A 166 -9.93 3.55 -8.02
C TYR A 166 -10.89 2.66 -8.82
N ILE A 167 -11.21 3.03 -10.07
CA ILE A 167 -12.07 2.24 -10.94
C ILE A 167 -11.46 0.85 -11.17
N GLU A 168 -10.15 0.79 -11.41
CA GLU A 168 -9.42 -0.48 -11.53
C GLU A 168 -9.47 -1.27 -10.22
N TYR A 169 -9.15 -0.62 -9.09
CA TYR A 169 -9.18 -1.25 -7.76
C TYR A 169 -10.54 -1.88 -7.46
N ARG A 170 -11.62 -1.14 -7.64
CA ARG A 170 -12.99 -1.62 -7.47
C ARG A 170 -13.30 -2.82 -8.35
N SER A 171 -12.91 -2.76 -9.62
CA SER A 171 -13.11 -3.87 -10.57
C SER A 171 -12.40 -5.14 -10.12
N LEU A 172 -11.17 -5.02 -9.61
CA LEU A 172 -10.39 -6.15 -9.09
C LEU A 172 -10.99 -6.70 -7.78
N VAL A 173 -11.46 -5.84 -6.89
CA VAL A 173 -12.17 -6.26 -5.66
C VAL A 173 -13.41 -7.07 -6.01
N GLU A 174 -14.25 -6.58 -6.94
CA GLU A 174 -15.45 -7.31 -7.41
C GLU A 174 -15.08 -8.64 -8.08
N LYS A 175 -14.06 -8.68 -8.92
CA LYS A 175 -13.57 -9.87 -9.61
C LYS A 175 -13.10 -10.96 -8.64
N ILE A 176 -12.32 -10.59 -7.63
CA ILE A 176 -11.64 -11.55 -6.74
C ILE A 176 -12.54 -11.97 -5.59
N PHE A 177 -13.23 -11.01 -4.96
CA PHE A 177 -14.00 -11.23 -3.73
C PHE A 177 -15.51 -11.20 -3.92
N GLY A 178 -16.01 -10.89 -5.11
CA GLY A 178 -17.43 -10.72 -5.40
C GLY A 178 -17.99 -9.38 -4.91
N LYS A 179 -19.25 -9.14 -5.26
CA LYS A 179 -19.98 -7.92 -4.86
C LYS A 179 -20.34 -7.95 -3.38
#